data_af8155511a5ef9d0c6e11dade29029f6
#
_entry.id   af8155511a5ef9d0c6e11dade29029f6
#
_cell.length_a   1.000
_cell.length_b   1.000
_cell.length_c   1.000
_cell.angle_alpha   90.00
_cell.angle_beta   90.00
_cell.angle_gamma   90.00
#
_symmetry.space_group_name_H-M   'P 1'
#
loop_
_entity.id
_entity.type
_entity.pdbx_description
1 polymer ?
#
loop_
_entity_poly.entity_id
_entity_poly.type
_entity_poly.pdbx_seq_one_letter_code
_entity_poly.pdbx_strand_id
1 'polypeptide(L)'
;MPVGLTRYREGLYPLVPFDRASAGAAIDVLERWGDRFKAERGMRTVYPSDEFYLIAGRALPPYDFYEDFPQIENGVGMLRDLEEELTWALEELPGQRLRRRVTIPTGEAAFEFLNGLFDRVRAQFPGIEINLVPVKNDFFGGTVDVTGLLVGRDLVRRLRDENLGDEILIPSAMLMADEDVFLDDMTLEALGRALGVPAKRMQKDAGGELRDILGPLPETIE
;
A
#
# COMPACT_ATOMS: atom_id res chain seq x y z
N MET A 1 5.77 -15.49 -1.06
CA MET A 1 4.97 -14.60 -0.18
C MET A 1 4.76 -15.28 1.18
N PRO A 2 4.80 -14.54 2.28
CA PRO A 2 4.30 -15.04 3.56
C PRO A 2 2.83 -15.45 3.46
N VAL A 3 2.41 -16.37 4.29
CA VAL A 3 1.00 -16.81 4.32
C VAL A 3 0.27 -16.05 5.41
N GLY A 4 -0.72 -15.25 5.04
CA GLY A 4 -1.64 -14.63 5.98
C GLY A 4 -2.49 -15.69 6.67
N LEU A 5 -2.44 -15.74 7.99
CA LEU A 5 -3.22 -16.68 8.78
C LEU A 5 -4.54 -16.04 9.18
N THR A 6 -5.62 -16.42 8.52
CA THR A 6 -6.94 -15.95 8.87
C THR A 6 -7.46 -16.65 10.15
N ARG A 7 -8.41 -16.03 10.83
CA ARG A 7 -9.11 -16.66 11.99
C ARG A 7 -9.98 -17.86 11.61
N TYR A 8 -10.25 -18.08 10.33
CA TYR A 8 -11.09 -19.16 9.81
C TYR A 8 -10.29 -20.44 9.53
N ARG A 9 -9.42 -20.84 10.46
CA ARG A 9 -8.51 -21.98 10.31
C ARG A 9 -8.81 -23.14 11.24
N GLU A 10 -9.99 -23.20 11.83
CA GLU A 10 -10.38 -24.30 12.72
C GLU A 10 -10.29 -25.65 11.98
N GLY A 11 -9.63 -26.64 12.59
CA GLY A 11 -9.40 -27.96 12.01
C GLY A 11 -8.31 -28.04 10.92
N LEU A 12 -7.68 -26.94 10.53
CA LEU A 12 -6.57 -26.95 9.58
C LEU A 12 -5.23 -27.14 10.27
N TYR A 13 -4.23 -27.62 9.49
CA TYR A 13 -2.86 -27.78 9.98
C TYR A 13 -2.32 -26.45 10.56
N PRO A 14 -1.73 -26.48 11.77
CA PRO A 14 -1.17 -25.26 12.37
C PRO A 14 0.03 -24.76 11.57
N LEU A 15 -0.02 -23.49 11.19
CA LEU A 15 1.07 -22.79 10.54
C LEU A 15 1.66 -21.75 11.50
N VAL A 16 2.95 -21.50 11.39
CA VAL A 16 3.65 -20.46 12.17
C VAL A 16 3.91 -19.27 11.23
N PRO A 17 3.46 -18.06 11.60
CA PRO A 17 3.79 -16.86 10.82
C PRO A 17 5.29 -16.62 10.77
N PHE A 18 5.75 -15.94 9.71
CA PHE A 18 7.12 -15.48 9.68
C PHE A 18 7.33 -14.38 10.73
N ASP A 19 8.47 -14.47 11.41
CA ASP A 19 9.02 -13.43 12.24
C ASP A 19 10.20 -12.76 11.52
N ARG A 20 10.81 -11.76 12.14
CA ARG A 20 11.93 -11.02 11.57
C ARG A 20 13.11 -11.92 11.15
N ALA A 21 13.44 -12.91 11.96
CA ALA A 21 14.57 -13.80 11.70
C ALA A 21 14.28 -14.79 10.57
N SER A 22 13.12 -15.45 10.61
CA SER A 22 12.71 -16.42 9.61
C SER A 22 12.40 -15.77 8.25
N ALA A 23 11.84 -14.54 8.23
CA ALA A 23 11.68 -13.77 7.01
C ALA A 23 13.04 -13.40 6.40
N GLY A 24 14.00 -12.95 7.22
CA GLY A 24 15.36 -12.69 6.76
C GLY A 24 16.05 -13.92 6.17
N ALA A 25 15.93 -15.08 6.82
CA ALA A 25 16.46 -16.34 6.30
C ALA A 25 15.79 -16.76 4.98
N ALA A 26 14.47 -16.54 4.83
CA ALA A 26 13.75 -16.80 3.60
C ALA A 26 14.25 -15.90 2.45
N ILE A 27 14.45 -14.59 2.71
CA ILE A 27 15.05 -13.66 1.73
C ILE A 27 16.40 -14.19 1.25
N ASP A 28 17.31 -14.53 2.16
CA ASP A 28 18.66 -15.01 1.81
C ASP A 28 18.63 -16.25 0.91
N VAL A 29 17.67 -17.14 1.11
CA VAL A 29 17.48 -18.32 0.26
C VAL A 29 16.93 -17.94 -1.11
N LEU A 30 15.88 -17.11 -1.16
CA LEU A 30 15.20 -16.73 -2.40
C LEU A 30 16.10 -15.88 -3.30
N GLU A 31 16.84 -14.92 -2.72
CA GLU A 31 17.80 -14.09 -3.46
C GLU A 31 18.92 -14.95 -4.08
N ARG A 32 19.52 -15.85 -3.31
CA ARG A 32 20.55 -16.76 -3.80
C ARG A 32 20.06 -17.62 -4.98
N TRP A 33 18.81 -18.11 -4.93
CA TRP A 33 18.24 -18.87 -6.04
C TRP A 33 17.93 -17.96 -7.24
N GLY A 34 17.43 -16.75 -6.99
CA GLY A 34 17.20 -15.75 -8.02
C GLY A 34 18.49 -15.39 -8.76
N ASP A 35 19.57 -15.12 -8.03
CA ASP A 35 20.89 -14.81 -8.58
C ASP A 35 21.44 -15.96 -9.41
N ARG A 36 21.30 -17.18 -8.90
CA ARG A 36 21.71 -18.39 -9.64
C ARG A 36 20.95 -18.52 -10.96
N PHE A 37 19.63 -18.38 -10.96
CA PHE A 37 18.85 -18.46 -12.19
C PHE A 37 19.16 -17.33 -13.15
N LYS A 38 19.40 -16.11 -12.65
CA LYS A 38 19.85 -14.99 -13.48
C LYS A 38 21.19 -15.30 -14.16
N ALA A 39 22.14 -15.88 -13.42
CA ALA A 39 23.43 -16.29 -14.00
C ALA A 39 23.32 -17.45 -15.02
N GLU A 40 22.46 -18.44 -14.77
CA GLU A 40 22.30 -19.62 -15.62
C GLU A 40 21.40 -19.37 -16.85
N ARG A 41 20.41 -18.47 -16.74
CA ARG A 41 19.33 -18.32 -17.74
C ARG A 41 19.20 -16.90 -18.29
N GLY A 42 19.97 -15.92 -17.75
CA GLY A 42 19.90 -14.52 -18.14
C GLY A 42 18.74 -13.73 -17.54
N MET A 43 17.90 -14.38 -16.72
CA MET A 43 16.76 -13.72 -16.07
C MET A 43 16.54 -14.27 -14.65
N ARG A 44 16.07 -13.41 -13.75
CA ARG A 44 15.65 -13.81 -12.41
C ARG A 44 14.26 -14.42 -12.46
N THR A 45 14.08 -15.61 -11.88
CA THR A 45 12.78 -16.31 -11.86
C THR A 45 12.24 -16.54 -10.45
N VAL A 46 13.02 -16.14 -9.42
CA VAL A 46 12.66 -16.28 -8.02
C VAL A 46 12.90 -14.95 -7.32
N TYR A 47 11.88 -14.44 -6.67
CA TYR A 47 11.90 -13.18 -5.92
C TYR A 47 11.26 -13.36 -4.55
N PRO A 48 11.80 -12.73 -3.48
CA PRO A 48 11.04 -12.50 -2.26
C PRO A 48 9.93 -11.47 -2.54
N SER A 49 8.78 -11.59 -1.90
CA SER A 49 7.77 -10.50 -1.92
C SER A 49 8.20 -9.35 -0.99
N ASP A 50 7.65 -8.17 -1.24
CA ASP A 50 7.90 -6.97 -0.44
C ASP A 50 7.59 -7.19 1.04
N GLU A 51 6.54 -7.95 1.34
CA GLU A 51 6.15 -8.30 2.70
C GLU A 51 7.27 -9.01 3.48
N PHE A 52 8.09 -9.86 2.84
CA PHE A 52 9.26 -10.46 3.51
C PHE A 52 10.26 -9.41 3.96
N TYR A 53 10.52 -8.39 3.13
CA TYR A 53 11.44 -7.30 3.48
C TYR A 53 10.88 -6.45 4.62
N LEU A 54 9.56 -6.16 4.59
CA LEU A 54 8.89 -5.43 5.67
C LEU A 54 8.98 -6.20 7.00
N ILE A 55 8.63 -7.48 7.03
CA ILE A 55 8.72 -8.33 8.23
C ILE A 55 10.17 -8.42 8.74
N ALA A 56 11.12 -8.60 7.83
CA ALA A 56 12.54 -8.69 8.19
C ALA A 56 13.13 -7.34 8.64
N GLY A 57 12.46 -6.23 8.37
CA GLY A 57 13.00 -4.88 8.58
C GLY A 57 14.23 -4.62 7.72
N ARG A 58 14.26 -5.17 6.51
CA ARG A 58 15.31 -4.95 5.50
C ARG A 58 14.85 -3.92 4.47
N ALA A 59 15.80 -3.17 3.92
CA ALA A 59 15.53 -2.29 2.79
C ALA A 59 15.08 -3.11 1.58
N LEU A 60 14.15 -2.55 0.79
CA LEU A 60 13.75 -3.12 -0.49
C LEU A 60 14.94 -3.09 -1.47
N PRO A 61 15.09 -4.10 -2.32
CA PRO A 61 16.06 -4.08 -3.41
C PRO A 61 15.93 -2.85 -4.32
N PRO A 62 16.99 -2.47 -5.06
CA PRO A 62 16.90 -1.39 -6.03
C PRO A 62 15.97 -1.76 -7.20
N TYR A 63 15.51 -0.76 -7.95
CA TYR A 63 14.50 -0.90 -9.00
C TYR A 63 14.88 -1.97 -10.05
N ASP A 64 16.13 -1.95 -10.52
CA ASP A 64 16.67 -2.89 -11.53
C ASP A 64 16.79 -4.35 -11.05
N PHE A 65 16.67 -4.61 -9.73
CA PHE A 65 16.59 -5.97 -9.20
C PHE A 65 15.36 -6.72 -9.71
N TYR A 66 14.27 -6.00 -9.89
CA TYR A 66 12.96 -6.56 -10.26
C TYR A 66 12.79 -6.78 -11.76
N GLU A 67 13.78 -6.39 -12.59
CA GLU A 67 13.74 -6.50 -14.06
C GLU A 67 12.46 -5.82 -14.62
N ASP A 68 11.61 -6.54 -15.36
CA ASP A 68 10.34 -6.00 -15.88
C ASP A 68 9.15 -6.21 -14.90
N PHE A 69 9.41 -6.36 -13.61
CA PHE A 69 8.40 -6.58 -12.57
C PHE A 69 7.43 -7.74 -12.86
N PRO A 70 7.92 -8.93 -13.23
CA PRO A 70 7.08 -10.03 -13.72
C PRO A 70 6.14 -10.62 -12.67
N GLN A 71 6.29 -10.23 -11.40
CA GLN A 71 5.54 -10.74 -10.27
C GLN A 71 4.84 -9.62 -9.47
N ILE A 72 4.66 -8.43 -10.04
CA ILE A 72 4.11 -7.26 -9.33
C ILE A 72 2.72 -7.55 -8.74
N GLU A 73 1.86 -8.25 -9.45
CA GLU A 73 0.53 -8.66 -8.98
C GLU A 73 0.58 -9.60 -7.76
N ASN A 74 1.74 -10.19 -7.50
CA ASN A 74 1.98 -11.03 -6.31
C ASN A 74 2.68 -10.26 -5.18
N GLY A 75 2.73 -8.93 -5.23
CA GLY A 75 3.39 -8.10 -4.22
C GLY A 75 4.91 -8.23 -4.23
N VAL A 76 5.51 -8.37 -5.41
CA VAL A 76 6.96 -8.40 -5.62
C VAL A 76 7.39 -7.15 -6.35
N GLY A 77 8.07 -6.24 -5.66
CA GLY A 77 8.54 -4.97 -6.20
C GLY A 77 7.48 -3.87 -6.25
N MET A 78 6.26 -4.13 -5.82
CA MET A 78 5.15 -3.15 -5.84
C MET A 78 5.49 -1.88 -5.06
N LEU A 79 6.09 -2.02 -3.87
CA LEU A 79 6.48 -0.87 -3.06
C LEU A 79 7.64 -0.10 -3.68
N ARG A 80 8.58 -0.79 -4.34
CA ARG A 80 9.69 -0.13 -5.05
C ARG A 80 9.20 0.63 -6.27
N ASP A 81 8.29 0.03 -7.03
CA ASP A 81 7.68 0.65 -8.18
C ASP A 81 6.90 1.91 -7.78
N LEU A 82 6.06 1.82 -6.75
CA LEU A 82 5.36 2.97 -6.18
C LEU A 82 6.33 4.09 -5.74
N GLU A 83 7.45 3.77 -5.12
CA GLU A 83 8.45 4.75 -4.68
C GLU A 83 9.10 5.47 -5.88
N GLU A 84 9.47 4.74 -6.93
CA GLU A 84 10.07 5.31 -8.13
C GLU A 84 9.07 6.15 -8.92
N GLU A 85 7.85 5.64 -9.16
CA GLU A 85 6.81 6.39 -9.84
C GLU A 85 6.43 7.67 -9.09
N LEU A 86 6.33 7.60 -7.74
CA LEU A 86 6.10 8.80 -6.94
C LEU A 86 7.27 9.79 -7.06
N THR A 87 8.50 9.30 -7.13
CA THR A 87 9.69 10.14 -7.31
C THR A 87 9.60 10.90 -8.63
N TRP A 88 9.33 10.20 -9.73
CA TRP A 88 9.17 10.83 -11.04
C TRP A 88 8.00 11.82 -11.07
N ALA A 89 6.86 11.45 -10.49
CA ALA A 89 5.71 12.35 -10.43
C ALA A 89 5.98 13.62 -9.62
N LEU A 90 6.76 13.52 -8.54
CA LEU A 90 7.19 14.68 -7.76
C LEU A 90 8.19 15.56 -8.51
N GLU A 91 9.08 15.00 -9.33
CA GLU A 91 10.02 15.75 -10.15
C GLU A 91 9.33 16.56 -11.26
N GLU A 92 8.22 16.04 -11.80
CA GLU A 92 7.44 16.72 -12.84
C GLU A 92 6.57 17.87 -12.32
N LEU A 93 6.25 17.89 -11.00
CA LEU A 93 5.34 18.88 -10.42
C LEU A 93 6.10 19.96 -9.66
N PRO A 94 5.92 21.24 -9.99
CA PRO A 94 6.49 22.34 -9.20
C PRO A 94 5.85 22.32 -7.81
N GLY A 95 6.70 22.42 -6.78
CA GLY A 95 6.22 22.56 -5.42
C GLY A 95 5.40 23.84 -5.25
N GLN A 96 4.23 23.72 -4.64
CA GLN A 96 3.35 24.84 -4.38
C GLN A 96 2.63 24.68 -3.05
N ARG A 97 2.20 25.79 -2.46
CA ARG A 97 1.43 25.76 -1.22
C ARG A 97 -0.02 25.42 -1.53
N LEU A 98 -0.47 24.27 -1.03
CA LEU A 98 -1.85 23.80 -1.11
C LEU A 98 -2.49 23.82 0.27
N ARG A 99 -3.82 23.86 0.31
CA ARG A 99 -4.55 23.74 1.57
C ARG A 99 -5.62 22.68 1.41
N ARG A 100 -5.28 21.47 1.84
CA ARG A 100 -6.17 20.31 1.77
C ARG A 100 -5.79 19.32 2.86
N ARG A 101 -6.78 18.63 3.40
CA ARG A 101 -6.59 17.53 4.33
C ARG A 101 -7.28 16.30 3.78
N VAL A 102 -6.53 15.21 3.63
CA VAL A 102 -7.04 13.91 3.16
C VAL A 102 -6.70 12.80 4.15
N THR A 103 -7.56 11.81 4.27
CA THR A 103 -7.30 10.60 5.04
C THR A 103 -7.13 9.43 4.11
N ILE A 104 -6.06 8.66 4.30
CA ILE A 104 -5.73 7.45 3.54
C ILE A 104 -5.62 6.29 4.51
N PRO A 105 -6.55 5.31 4.51
CA PRO A 105 -6.39 4.09 5.28
C PRO A 105 -5.36 3.17 4.60
N THR A 106 -4.62 2.41 5.39
CA THR A 106 -3.67 1.41 4.90
C THR A 106 -3.60 0.21 5.85
N GLY A 107 -3.09 -0.92 5.37
CA GLY A 107 -2.73 -2.05 6.24
C GLY A 107 -1.55 -1.72 7.15
N GLU A 108 -1.48 -2.39 8.29
CA GLU A 108 -0.42 -2.13 9.28
C GLU A 108 0.97 -2.42 8.69
N ALA A 109 1.11 -3.43 7.81
CA ALA A 109 2.38 -3.82 7.21
C ALA A 109 3.04 -2.70 6.38
N ALA A 110 2.25 -1.95 5.59
CA ALA A 110 2.77 -0.93 4.69
C ALA A 110 2.88 0.47 5.33
N PHE A 111 2.37 0.67 6.54
CA PHE A 111 2.20 1.98 7.16
C PHE A 111 3.49 2.79 7.23
N GLU A 112 4.54 2.23 7.82
CA GLU A 112 5.81 2.96 8.00
C GLU A 112 6.46 3.32 6.67
N PHE A 113 6.42 2.41 5.70
CA PHE A 113 6.94 2.66 4.36
C PHE A 113 6.18 3.80 3.66
N LEU A 114 4.85 3.71 3.61
CA LEU A 114 4.01 4.72 2.98
C LEU A 114 4.09 6.09 3.68
N ASN A 115 4.20 6.09 5.02
CA ASN A 115 4.36 7.34 5.73
C ASN A 115 5.65 8.06 5.34
N GLY A 116 6.76 7.32 5.19
CA GLY A 116 8.02 7.87 4.68
C GLY A 116 7.90 8.44 3.26
N LEU A 117 7.15 7.78 2.36
CA LEU A 117 6.87 8.32 1.03
C LEU A 117 6.04 9.61 1.10
N PHE A 118 5.00 9.64 1.91
CA PHE A 118 4.13 10.82 2.04
C PHE A 118 4.81 11.99 2.76
N ASP A 119 5.87 11.77 3.53
CA ASP A 119 6.69 12.86 4.07
C ASP A 119 7.36 13.66 2.95
N ARG A 120 7.73 13.01 1.84
CA ARG A 120 8.26 13.69 0.65
C ARG A 120 7.19 14.57 -0.01
N VAL A 121 5.95 14.09 -0.10
CA VAL A 121 4.82 14.88 -0.61
C VAL A 121 4.56 16.10 0.29
N ARG A 122 4.51 15.89 1.61
CA ARG A 122 4.31 16.98 2.59
C ARG A 122 5.41 18.04 2.52
N ALA A 123 6.65 17.61 2.29
CA ALA A 123 7.80 18.51 2.15
C ALA A 123 7.71 19.38 0.89
N GLN A 124 7.28 18.82 -0.24
CA GLN A 124 7.17 19.54 -1.52
C GLN A 124 5.91 20.40 -1.62
N PHE A 125 4.81 20.01 -0.95
CA PHE A 125 3.53 20.71 -0.98
C PHE A 125 3.10 21.17 0.41
N PRO A 126 3.70 22.29 0.95
CA PRO A 126 3.36 22.79 2.27
C PRO A 126 1.88 23.15 2.40
N GLY A 127 1.22 22.65 3.44
CA GLY A 127 -0.21 22.84 3.70
C GLY A 127 -1.10 21.69 3.26
N ILE A 128 -0.54 20.66 2.62
CA ILE A 128 -1.19 19.35 2.49
C ILE A 128 -1.08 18.63 3.84
N GLU A 129 -2.20 18.20 4.37
CA GLU A 129 -2.28 17.32 5.53
C GLU A 129 -2.73 15.92 5.07
N ILE A 130 -1.80 14.97 5.07
CA ILE A 130 -2.08 13.57 4.76
C ILE A 130 -2.19 12.82 6.08
N ASN A 131 -3.39 12.42 6.46
CA ASN A 131 -3.66 11.56 7.60
C ASN A 131 -3.61 10.09 7.13
N LEU A 132 -2.44 9.47 7.16
CA LEU A 132 -2.30 8.05 6.88
C LEU A 132 -2.69 7.26 8.12
N VAL A 133 -3.67 6.36 8.01
CA VAL A 133 -4.24 5.64 9.17
C VAL A 133 -4.03 4.14 9.02
N PRO A 134 -3.21 3.51 9.89
CA PRO A 134 -3.10 2.07 9.91
C PRO A 134 -4.39 1.44 10.42
N VAL A 135 -4.89 0.45 9.70
CA VAL A 135 -6.13 -0.26 10.00
C VAL A 135 -5.84 -1.73 10.23
N LYS A 136 -6.22 -2.19 11.41
CA LYS A 136 -6.16 -3.62 11.75
C LYS A 136 -7.26 -4.38 11.02
N ASN A 137 -6.90 -5.48 10.38
CA ASN A 137 -7.84 -6.37 9.73
C ASN A 137 -8.48 -7.32 10.74
N ASP A 138 -9.67 -6.97 11.25
CA ASP A 138 -10.42 -7.85 12.15
C ASP A 138 -11.39 -8.76 11.39
N PHE A 139 -11.66 -8.51 10.14
CA PHE A 139 -12.54 -9.34 9.31
C PHE A 139 -11.89 -10.71 9.02
N PHE A 140 -10.68 -10.73 8.51
CA PHE A 140 -9.94 -11.97 8.24
C PHE A 140 -9.17 -12.48 9.44
N GLY A 141 -8.79 -11.62 10.37
CA GLY A 141 -8.09 -11.96 11.63
C GLY A 141 -6.62 -11.54 11.63
N GLY A 142 -6.06 -11.65 12.83
CA GLY A 142 -4.93 -10.88 13.32
C GLY A 142 -3.54 -11.05 12.70
N THR A 143 -3.32 -11.88 11.68
CA THR A 143 -2.04 -11.92 10.94
C THR A 143 -2.21 -11.50 9.48
N VAL A 144 -3.39 -10.99 9.12
CA VAL A 144 -3.65 -10.40 7.80
C VAL A 144 -3.59 -8.90 7.96
N ASP A 145 -2.50 -8.29 7.52
CA ASP A 145 -2.18 -6.87 7.75
C ASP A 145 -1.93 -6.09 6.44
N VAL A 146 -2.14 -6.74 5.29
CA VAL A 146 -1.98 -6.13 3.97
C VAL A 146 -3.16 -5.23 3.61
N THR A 147 -2.89 -4.13 2.91
CA THR A 147 -3.87 -3.12 2.51
C THR A 147 -5.03 -3.69 1.69
N GLY A 148 -4.74 -4.54 0.71
CA GLY A 148 -5.73 -5.06 -0.25
C GLY A 148 -6.78 -6.02 0.35
N LEU A 149 -6.63 -6.44 1.60
CA LEU A 149 -7.59 -7.31 2.28
C LEU A 149 -8.38 -6.60 3.38
N LEU A 150 -8.24 -5.27 3.51
CA LEU A 150 -9.09 -4.47 4.40
C LEU A 150 -10.50 -4.36 3.83
N VAL A 151 -11.49 -4.38 4.72
CA VAL A 151 -12.90 -4.32 4.36
C VAL A 151 -13.57 -3.05 4.91
N GLY A 152 -14.70 -2.68 4.33
CA GLY A 152 -15.40 -1.44 4.68
C GLY A 152 -15.75 -1.32 6.16
N ARG A 153 -16.19 -2.42 6.82
CA ARG A 153 -16.51 -2.41 8.26
C ARG A 153 -15.30 -2.15 9.16
N ASP A 154 -14.12 -2.61 8.77
CA ASP A 154 -12.89 -2.36 9.52
C ASP A 154 -12.51 -0.89 9.41
N LEU A 155 -12.67 -0.29 8.22
CA LEU A 155 -12.47 1.15 7.99
C LEU A 155 -13.45 1.98 8.82
N VAL A 156 -14.76 1.68 8.78
CA VAL A 156 -15.76 2.41 9.57
C VAL A 156 -15.41 2.37 11.05
N ARG A 157 -15.05 1.20 11.58
CA ARG A 157 -14.70 1.07 12.99
C ARG A 157 -13.46 1.89 13.36
N ARG A 158 -12.43 1.88 12.52
CA ARG A 158 -11.16 2.54 12.82
C ARG A 158 -11.23 4.06 12.62
N LEU A 159 -11.98 4.52 11.62
CA LEU A 159 -11.97 5.91 11.19
C LEU A 159 -13.04 6.79 11.82
N ARG A 160 -14.08 6.22 12.48
CA ARG A 160 -15.23 6.98 12.99
C ARG A 160 -14.89 8.10 13.98
N ASP A 161 -13.81 7.93 14.74
CA ASP A 161 -13.38 8.87 15.77
C ASP A 161 -12.18 9.72 15.33
N GLU A 162 -11.79 9.63 14.04
CA GLU A 162 -10.68 10.39 13.47
C GLU A 162 -11.15 11.71 12.84
N ASN A 163 -10.25 12.68 12.80
CA ASN A 163 -10.46 13.89 12.00
C ASN A 163 -10.11 13.59 10.53
N LEU A 164 -11.11 13.26 9.75
CA LEU A 164 -10.95 12.72 8.39
C LEU A 164 -10.60 13.77 7.33
N GLY A 165 -10.76 15.07 7.66
CA GLY A 165 -10.47 16.15 6.71
C GLY A 165 -11.53 16.31 5.63
N ASP A 166 -11.09 16.64 4.42
CA ASP A 166 -11.96 16.99 3.30
C ASP A 166 -12.51 15.75 2.57
N GLU A 167 -11.71 14.67 2.52
CA GLU A 167 -12.00 13.47 1.73
C GLU A 167 -11.22 12.26 2.26
N ILE A 168 -11.82 11.08 2.10
CA ILE A 168 -11.14 9.79 2.35
C ILE A 168 -10.75 9.21 1.00
N LEU A 169 -9.44 9.02 0.81
CA LEU A 169 -8.88 8.43 -0.40
C LEU A 169 -8.61 6.94 -0.16
N ILE A 170 -9.33 6.10 -0.89
CA ILE A 170 -9.26 4.65 -0.72
C ILE A 170 -8.33 4.04 -1.78
N PRO A 171 -7.21 3.41 -1.36
CA PRO A 171 -6.35 2.66 -2.27
C PRO A 171 -7.15 1.68 -3.13
N SER A 172 -6.91 1.69 -4.44
CA SER A 172 -7.67 0.86 -5.39
C SER A 172 -7.56 -0.64 -5.08
N ALA A 173 -6.46 -1.07 -4.45
CA ALA A 173 -6.24 -2.45 -4.02
C ALA A 173 -7.25 -2.95 -2.96
N MET A 174 -7.95 -2.07 -2.25
CA MET A 174 -8.99 -2.46 -1.27
C MET A 174 -10.32 -2.80 -1.93
N LEU A 175 -10.50 -2.48 -3.20
CA LEU A 175 -11.77 -2.56 -3.89
C LEU A 175 -11.74 -3.66 -4.95
N MET A 176 -12.88 -4.26 -5.22
CA MET A 176 -13.05 -5.19 -6.33
C MET A 176 -12.64 -4.54 -7.65
N ALA A 177 -12.12 -5.34 -8.56
CA ALA A 177 -11.73 -4.86 -9.88
C ALA A 177 -12.95 -4.20 -10.57
N ASP A 178 -12.74 -2.96 -11.03
CA ASP A 178 -13.72 -2.15 -11.76
C ASP A 178 -15.04 -1.83 -11.00
N GLU A 179 -15.12 -2.14 -9.70
CA GLU A 179 -16.27 -1.86 -8.86
C GLU A 179 -15.88 -1.09 -7.60
N ASP A 180 -16.69 -0.10 -7.19
CA ASP A 180 -16.47 0.67 -5.96
C ASP A 180 -17.04 -0.07 -4.73
N VAL A 181 -16.64 -1.35 -4.58
CA VAL A 181 -17.13 -2.28 -3.56
C VAL A 181 -15.96 -2.97 -2.86
N PHE A 182 -16.02 -3.03 -1.53
CA PHE A 182 -15.09 -3.79 -0.69
C PHE A 182 -15.45 -5.29 -0.66
N LEU A 183 -14.53 -6.13 -0.18
CA LEU A 183 -14.74 -7.58 -0.05
C LEU A 183 -15.87 -7.99 0.92
N ASP A 184 -16.44 -7.05 1.69
CA ASP A 184 -17.59 -7.26 2.58
C ASP A 184 -18.88 -6.65 2.02
N ASP A 185 -18.94 -6.45 0.71
CA ASP A 185 -20.07 -5.89 -0.05
C ASP A 185 -20.43 -4.43 0.30
N MET A 186 -19.63 -3.74 1.13
CA MET A 186 -19.81 -2.32 1.39
C MET A 186 -19.35 -1.51 0.17
N THR A 187 -20.16 -0.53 -0.25
CA THR A 187 -19.77 0.40 -1.33
C THR A 187 -19.01 1.60 -0.78
N LEU A 188 -18.22 2.28 -1.62
CA LEU A 188 -17.57 3.56 -1.27
C LEU A 188 -18.56 4.61 -0.80
N GLU A 189 -19.72 4.69 -1.46
CA GLU A 189 -20.80 5.60 -1.08
C GLU A 189 -21.32 5.29 0.33
N ALA A 190 -21.50 3.99 0.66
CA ALA A 190 -21.94 3.57 2.00
C ALA A 190 -20.89 3.90 3.06
N LEU A 191 -19.60 3.72 2.75
CA LEU A 191 -18.48 4.12 3.62
C LEU A 191 -18.53 5.63 3.89
N GLY A 192 -18.62 6.45 2.84
CA GLY A 192 -18.69 7.91 2.95
C GLY A 192 -19.88 8.36 3.80
N ARG A 193 -21.06 7.77 3.59
CA ARG A 193 -22.25 8.05 4.43
C ARG A 193 -22.04 7.68 5.90
N ALA A 194 -21.41 6.52 6.16
CA ALA A 194 -21.19 6.05 7.53
C ALA A 194 -20.19 6.92 8.30
N LEU A 195 -19.24 7.54 7.60
CA LEU A 195 -18.19 8.38 8.18
C LEU A 195 -18.48 9.90 8.07
N GLY A 196 -19.50 10.29 7.30
CA GLY A 196 -19.89 11.70 7.13
C GLY A 196 -18.91 12.51 6.26
N VAL A 197 -18.01 11.86 5.52
CA VAL A 197 -16.99 12.47 4.65
C VAL A 197 -16.97 11.73 3.32
N PRO A 198 -16.86 12.41 2.16
CA PRO A 198 -16.76 11.74 0.87
C PRO A 198 -15.63 10.72 0.83
N ALA A 199 -15.89 9.54 0.29
CA ALA A 199 -14.89 8.52 0.03
C ALA A 199 -14.71 8.36 -1.48
N LYS A 200 -13.45 8.34 -1.94
CA LYS A 200 -13.08 8.26 -3.34
C LYS A 200 -12.03 7.18 -3.54
N ARG A 201 -12.17 6.41 -4.64
CA ARG A 201 -11.13 5.48 -5.10
C ARG A 201 -9.92 6.27 -5.59
N MET A 202 -8.73 5.90 -5.14
CA MET A 202 -7.48 6.40 -5.73
C MET A 202 -7.23 5.75 -7.09
N GLN A 203 -6.53 6.47 -7.95
CA GLN A 203 -6.02 5.90 -9.21
C GLN A 203 -5.00 4.79 -8.91
N LYS A 204 -4.70 3.97 -9.92
CA LYS A 204 -3.85 2.77 -9.72
C LYS A 204 -2.36 3.07 -9.83
N ASP A 205 -1.99 4.15 -10.50
CA ASP A 205 -0.60 4.57 -10.67
C ASP A 205 -0.23 5.67 -9.66
N ALA A 206 1.04 5.74 -9.29
CA ALA A 206 1.50 6.69 -8.25
C ALA A 206 1.32 8.15 -8.67
N GLY A 207 1.44 8.48 -9.95
CA GLY A 207 1.18 9.82 -10.46
C GLY A 207 -0.29 10.21 -10.33
N GLY A 208 -1.20 9.25 -10.56
CA GLY A 208 -2.64 9.39 -10.32
C GLY A 208 -2.96 9.50 -8.83
N GLU A 209 -2.35 8.66 -8.00
CA GLU A 209 -2.48 8.75 -6.54
C GLU A 209 -2.03 10.12 -6.02
N LEU A 210 -0.87 10.63 -6.49
CA LEU A 210 -0.40 11.95 -6.13
C LEU A 210 -1.39 13.05 -6.53
N ARG A 211 -1.95 13.00 -7.75
CA ARG A 211 -2.99 13.95 -8.18
C ARG A 211 -4.25 13.85 -7.32
N ASP A 212 -4.65 12.65 -6.91
CA ASP A 212 -5.78 12.47 -5.99
C ASP A 212 -5.50 13.08 -4.62
N ILE A 213 -4.28 12.94 -4.10
CA ILE A 213 -3.85 13.56 -2.83
C ILE A 213 -3.82 15.09 -2.95
N LEU A 214 -3.22 15.63 -4.00
CA LEU A 214 -3.09 17.08 -4.19
C LEU A 214 -4.44 17.76 -4.51
N GLY A 215 -5.36 17.04 -5.17
CA GLY A 215 -6.61 17.58 -5.70
C GLY A 215 -6.36 18.48 -6.93
N PRO A 216 -7.37 19.27 -7.32
CA PRO A 216 -7.23 20.18 -8.44
C PRO A 216 -6.14 21.22 -8.14
N LEU A 217 -5.09 21.19 -8.95
CA LEU A 217 -4.04 22.20 -8.88
C LEU A 217 -4.56 23.53 -9.45
N PRO A 218 -4.22 24.68 -8.85
CA PRO A 218 -4.56 25.96 -9.44
C PRO A 218 -3.90 26.06 -10.83
N GLU A 219 -4.66 26.58 -11.80
CA GLU A 219 -4.10 26.84 -13.14
C GLU A 219 -2.87 27.74 -13.01
N THR A 220 -1.77 27.32 -13.60
CA THR A 220 -0.57 28.14 -13.67
C THR A 220 -0.93 29.34 -14.55
N ILE A 221 -1.09 30.52 -13.97
CA ILE A 221 -1.24 31.77 -14.74
C ILE A 221 0.14 32.01 -15.33
N GLU A 222 0.28 31.78 -16.66
CA GLU A 222 1.45 32.17 -17.44
C GLU A 222 1.68 33.68 -17.43
#